data_82b29e3d75ac66ccc0dc26aa53b90bf4
#
_entry.id   82b29e3d75ac66ccc0dc26aa53b90bf4
#
_cell.length_a   1.000
_cell.length_b   1.000
_cell.length_c   1.000
_cell.angle_alpha   90.00
_cell.angle_beta   90.00
_cell.angle_gamma   90.00
#
_symmetry.space_group_name_H-M   'P 1'
#
loop_
_entity.id
_entity.type
_entity.pdbx_description
1 polymer ?
#
loop_
_entity_poly.entity_id
_entity_poly.type
_entity_poly.pdbx_seq_one_letter_code
_entity_poly.pdbx_strand_id
1 'polypeptide(L)'
;MAAEAVRAFMLSWLLVHNYSPHQADAMVRQADIESGLQPCIRSRSGSWLFAWTGSRRVALARYADTPGCPGLETQLAFADHELRSEPAYAGFWGASSDRAFPVLRRCFGRGRC
;
A
#
# COMPACT_ATOMS: atom_id res chain seq x y z
N MET A 1 -14.18 8.65 3.72
CA MET A 1 -14.57 7.33 3.21
C MET A 1 -14.56 6.32 4.32
N ALA A 2 -15.60 5.51 4.48
CA ALA A 2 -15.63 4.48 5.50
C ALA A 2 -14.63 3.37 5.18
N ALA A 3 -14.09 2.71 6.22
CA ALA A 3 -13.10 1.65 6.06
C ALA A 3 -13.57 0.52 5.12
N GLU A 4 -14.84 0.14 5.21
CA GLU A 4 -15.38 -0.90 4.34
C GLU A 4 -15.39 -0.50 2.86
N ALA A 5 -15.67 0.78 2.57
CA ALA A 5 -15.63 1.29 1.21
C ALA A 5 -14.19 1.32 0.68
N VAL A 6 -13.23 1.68 1.52
CA VAL A 6 -11.81 1.66 1.16
C VAL A 6 -11.37 0.22 0.87
N ARG A 7 -11.75 -0.72 1.72
CA ARG A 7 -11.43 -2.15 1.53
C ARG A 7 -11.96 -2.66 0.18
N ALA A 8 -13.23 -2.39 -0.10
CA ALA A 8 -13.86 -2.83 -1.34
C ALA A 8 -13.19 -2.23 -2.57
N PHE A 9 -12.88 -0.93 -2.52
CA PHE A 9 -12.17 -0.26 -3.61
C PHE A 9 -10.79 -0.87 -3.83
N MET A 10 -10.04 -1.08 -2.75
CA MET A 10 -8.71 -1.67 -2.82
C MET A 10 -8.73 -3.06 -3.47
N LEU A 11 -9.63 -3.93 -2.99
CA LEU A 11 -9.72 -5.29 -3.53
C LEU A 11 -10.02 -5.28 -5.03
N SER A 12 -11.00 -4.47 -5.45
CA SER A 12 -11.36 -4.35 -6.85
C SER A 12 -10.19 -3.83 -7.69
N TRP A 13 -9.57 -2.74 -7.24
CA TRP A 13 -8.44 -2.13 -7.96
C TRP A 13 -7.27 -3.12 -8.09
N LEU A 14 -6.92 -3.79 -6.99
CA LEU A 14 -5.78 -4.71 -6.96
C LEU A 14 -6.02 -5.92 -7.88
N LEU A 15 -7.21 -6.50 -7.84
CA LEU A 15 -7.54 -7.63 -8.71
C LEU A 15 -7.49 -7.24 -10.19
N VAL A 16 -7.99 -6.06 -10.53
CA VAL A 16 -7.92 -5.54 -11.91
C VAL A 16 -6.47 -5.32 -12.35
N HIS A 17 -5.58 -4.99 -11.42
CA HIS A 17 -4.17 -4.74 -11.71
C HIS A 17 -3.30 -5.99 -11.51
N ASN A 18 -3.89 -7.16 -11.66
CA ASN A 18 -3.18 -8.45 -11.71
C ASN A 18 -2.59 -8.93 -10.39
N TYR A 19 -3.15 -8.48 -9.26
CA TYR A 19 -2.86 -9.09 -7.97
C TYR A 19 -3.71 -10.35 -7.85
N SER A 20 -3.13 -11.41 -7.31
CA SER A 20 -3.93 -12.59 -6.93
C SER A 20 -4.78 -12.27 -5.71
N PRO A 21 -5.83 -13.07 -5.42
CA PRO A 21 -6.65 -12.85 -4.23
C PRO A 21 -5.84 -12.76 -2.93
N HIS A 22 -4.85 -13.62 -2.74
CA HIS A 22 -4.04 -13.57 -1.51
C HIS A 22 -3.09 -12.37 -1.47
N GLN A 23 -2.60 -11.92 -2.61
CA GLN A 23 -1.80 -10.70 -2.69
C GLN A 23 -2.66 -9.47 -2.38
N ALA A 24 -3.86 -9.40 -2.94
CA ALA A 24 -4.80 -8.32 -2.68
C ALA A 24 -5.18 -8.28 -1.20
N ASP A 25 -5.49 -9.44 -0.61
CA ASP A 25 -5.79 -9.55 0.82
C ASP A 25 -4.62 -9.05 1.67
N ALA A 26 -3.41 -9.44 1.34
CA ALA A 26 -2.21 -9.00 2.06
C ALA A 26 -2.07 -7.48 2.03
N MET A 27 -2.33 -6.85 0.89
CA MET A 27 -2.26 -5.39 0.75
C MET A 27 -3.32 -4.70 1.62
N VAL A 28 -4.54 -5.22 1.64
CA VAL A 28 -5.61 -4.66 2.48
C VAL A 28 -5.26 -4.80 3.96
N ARG A 29 -4.76 -5.95 4.38
CA ARG A 29 -4.34 -6.17 5.76
C ARG A 29 -3.22 -5.23 6.17
N GLN A 30 -2.25 -5.01 5.30
CA GLN A 30 -1.15 -4.07 5.56
C GLN A 30 -1.68 -2.64 5.73
N ALA A 31 -2.56 -2.20 4.84
CA ALA A 31 -3.16 -0.88 4.95
C ALA A 31 -3.97 -0.71 6.23
N ASP A 32 -4.69 -1.75 6.65
CA ASP A 32 -5.46 -1.72 7.89
C ASP A 32 -4.55 -1.52 9.10
N ILE A 33 -3.45 -2.25 9.16
CA ILE A 33 -2.46 -2.13 10.25
C ILE A 33 -1.83 -0.73 10.25
N GLU A 34 -1.46 -0.23 9.07
CA GLU A 34 -0.72 1.03 8.96
C GLU A 34 -1.58 2.27 9.19
N SER A 35 -2.83 2.26 8.75
CA SER A 35 -3.68 3.46 8.75
C SER A 35 -5.12 3.23 9.20
N GLY A 36 -5.51 1.99 9.51
CA GLY A 36 -6.90 1.66 9.76
C GLY A 36 -7.78 1.85 8.53
N LEU A 37 -7.21 1.69 7.32
CA LEU A 37 -7.89 1.94 6.04
C LEU A 37 -8.38 3.38 5.91
N GLN A 38 -7.59 4.32 6.43
CA GLN A 38 -7.88 5.76 6.36
C GLN A 38 -6.88 6.43 5.42
N PRO A 39 -7.25 6.71 4.17
CA PRO A 39 -6.29 7.18 3.17
C PRO A 39 -5.68 8.55 3.46
N CYS A 40 -6.35 9.37 4.28
CA CYS A 40 -5.89 10.72 4.55
C CYS A 40 -5.38 10.94 5.96
N ILE A 41 -5.18 9.86 6.73
CA ILE A 41 -4.68 9.98 8.09
C ILE A 41 -3.22 10.42 8.09
N ARG A 42 -2.86 11.21 9.10
CA ARG A 42 -1.48 11.59 9.39
C ARG A 42 -1.22 11.27 10.86
N SER A 43 -0.14 10.56 11.11
CA SER A 43 0.24 10.16 12.47
C SER A 43 1.76 10.13 12.58
N ARG A 44 2.25 9.80 13.78
CA ARG A 44 3.69 9.61 14.00
C ARG A 44 4.26 8.46 13.19
N SER A 45 3.44 7.45 12.92
CA SER A 45 3.89 6.29 12.13
C SER A 45 3.96 6.58 10.63
N GLY A 46 3.37 7.68 10.17
CA GLY A 46 3.45 8.08 8.77
C GLY A 46 2.16 8.69 8.26
N SER A 47 2.10 8.93 6.96
CA SER A 47 0.99 9.59 6.30
C SER A 47 0.30 8.65 5.33
N TRP A 48 -1.03 8.73 5.31
CA TRP A 48 -1.93 8.17 4.31
C TRP A 48 -2.06 6.65 4.40
N LEU A 49 -2.51 5.99 3.36
CA LEU A 49 -2.99 4.61 3.41
C LEU A 49 -1.97 3.61 3.97
N PHE A 50 -0.71 3.70 3.52
CA PHE A 50 0.36 2.80 3.95
C PHE A 50 1.39 3.49 4.85
N ALA A 51 1.00 4.57 5.50
CA ALA A 51 1.84 5.28 6.47
C ALA A 51 3.24 5.60 5.92
N TRP A 52 3.29 6.20 4.74
CA TRP A 52 4.56 6.60 4.14
C TRP A 52 5.29 7.63 4.97
N THR A 53 6.61 7.49 5.06
CA THR A 53 7.48 8.41 5.80
C THR A 53 8.68 8.80 4.94
N GLY A 54 9.38 9.85 5.36
CA GLY A 54 10.65 10.26 4.79
C GLY A 54 10.60 10.48 3.29
N SER A 55 11.60 9.99 2.59
CA SER A 55 11.74 10.17 1.14
C SER A 55 10.60 9.49 0.35
N ARG A 56 10.05 8.41 0.87
CA ARG A 56 8.93 7.73 0.19
C ARG A 56 7.67 8.60 0.22
N ARG A 57 7.39 9.27 1.34
CA ARG A 57 6.26 10.20 1.43
C ARG A 57 6.44 11.39 0.49
N VAL A 58 7.66 11.92 0.41
CA VAL A 58 7.97 13.02 -0.51
C VAL A 58 7.77 12.57 -1.96
N ALA A 59 8.23 11.36 -2.30
CA ALA A 59 8.07 10.81 -3.63
C ALA A 59 6.59 10.65 -4.00
N LEU A 60 5.75 10.17 -3.07
CA LEU A 60 4.32 10.06 -3.31
C LEU A 60 3.68 11.43 -3.53
N ALA A 61 4.04 12.42 -2.73
CA ALA A 61 3.52 13.78 -2.88
C ALA A 61 3.85 14.34 -4.27
N ARG A 62 5.06 14.11 -4.76
CA ARG A 62 5.46 14.53 -6.12
C ARG A 62 4.71 13.76 -7.19
N TYR A 63 4.56 12.45 -7.01
CA TYR A 63 3.82 11.60 -7.94
C TYR A 63 2.36 12.06 -8.07
N ALA A 64 1.74 12.37 -6.96
CA ALA A 64 0.34 12.80 -6.92
C ALA A 64 0.15 14.18 -7.52
N ASP A 65 1.16 15.05 -7.40
CA ASP A 65 1.14 16.42 -7.90
C ASP A 65 -0.12 17.19 -7.50
N THR A 66 -0.51 17.03 -6.22
CA THR A 66 -1.68 17.70 -5.67
C THR A 66 -1.37 18.10 -4.22
N PRO A 67 -1.84 19.27 -3.77
CA PRO A 67 -1.67 19.65 -2.38
C PRO A 67 -2.53 18.75 -1.47
N GLY A 68 -1.97 18.41 -0.30
CA GLY A 68 -2.68 17.64 0.71
C GLY A 68 -2.71 16.14 0.42
N CYS A 69 -3.80 15.50 0.80
CA CYS A 69 -3.95 14.05 0.71
C CYS A 69 -4.14 13.58 -0.73
N PRO A 70 -3.28 12.69 -1.24
CA PRO A 70 -3.49 12.10 -2.56
C PRO A 70 -4.79 11.28 -2.60
N GLY A 71 -5.41 11.19 -3.76
CA GLY A 71 -6.57 10.32 -3.94
C GLY A 71 -6.22 8.85 -3.70
N LEU A 72 -7.21 8.06 -3.31
CA LEU A 72 -7.00 6.64 -2.99
C LEU A 72 -6.40 5.87 -4.17
N GLU A 73 -6.93 6.06 -5.37
CA GLU A 73 -6.41 5.39 -6.56
C GLU A 73 -4.95 5.77 -6.83
N THR A 74 -4.60 7.05 -6.65
CA THR A 74 -3.23 7.53 -6.81
C THR A 74 -2.30 6.86 -5.80
N GLN A 75 -2.74 6.72 -4.57
CA GLN A 75 -1.96 6.04 -3.54
C GLN A 75 -1.73 4.57 -3.89
N LEU A 76 -2.75 3.89 -4.39
CA LEU A 76 -2.63 2.50 -4.82
C LEU A 76 -1.69 2.35 -6.01
N ALA A 77 -1.78 3.25 -6.98
CA ALA A 77 -0.89 3.23 -8.14
C ALA A 77 0.56 3.45 -7.73
N PHE A 78 0.80 4.33 -6.77
CA PHE A 78 2.15 4.57 -6.26
C PHE A 78 2.69 3.35 -5.51
N ALA A 79 1.88 2.75 -4.63
CA ALA A 79 2.25 1.52 -3.92
C ALA A 79 2.57 0.39 -4.90
N ASP A 80 1.76 0.24 -5.93
CA ASP A 80 2.00 -0.74 -7.00
C ASP A 80 3.34 -0.49 -7.69
N HIS A 81 3.63 0.75 -8.01
CA HIS A 81 4.91 1.13 -8.60
C HIS A 81 6.09 0.74 -7.68
N GLU A 82 6.00 1.05 -6.39
CA GLU A 82 7.04 0.67 -5.43
C GLU A 82 7.25 -0.84 -5.41
N LEU A 83 6.16 -1.60 -5.29
CA LEU A 83 6.23 -3.06 -5.18
C LEU A 83 6.81 -3.72 -6.43
N ARG A 84 6.57 -3.15 -7.60
CA ARG A 84 7.05 -3.74 -8.87
C ARG A 84 8.45 -3.28 -9.24
N SER A 85 8.88 -2.11 -8.81
CA SER A 85 10.17 -1.54 -9.21
C SER A 85 11.30 -1.81 -8.23
N GLU A 86 11.01 -2.03 -6.95
CA GLU A 86 12.04 -2.23 -5.94
C GLU A 86 12.38 -3.71 -5.78
N PRO A 87 13.65 -4.12 -5.99
CA PRO A 87 14.06 -5.51 -5.83
C PRO A 87 13.77 -6.09 -4.45
N ALA A 88 13.75 -5.25 -3.42
CA ALA A 88 13.45 -5.68 -2.05
C ALA A 88 12.09 -6.35 -1.91
N TYR A 89 11.14 -6.06 -2.81
CA TYR A 89 9.79 -6.62 -2.73
C TYR A 89 9.57 -7.83 -3.64
N ALA A 90 10.61 -8.32 -4.30
CA ALA A 90 10.47 -9.44 -5.24
C ALA A 90 9.85 -10.68 -4.59
N GLY A 91 10.15 -10.93 -3.31
CA GLY A 91 9.61 -12.08 -2.59
C GLY A 91 8.09 -12.07 -2.42
N PHE A 92 7.48 -10.89 -2.43
CA PHE A 92 6.03 -10.76 -2.33
C PHE A 92 5.32 -11.40 -3.53
N TRP A 93 5.86 -11.18 -4.72
CA TRP A 93 5.22 -11.63 -5.96
C TRP A 93 5.24 -13.15 -6.13
N GLY A 94 6.26 -13.83 -5.57
CA GLY A 94 6.37 -15.28 -5.61
C GLY A 94 5.86 -15.98 -4.37
N ALA A 95 5.34 -15.24 -3.38
CA ALA A 95 4.94 -15.83 -2.11
C ALA A 95 3.65 -16.63 -2.24
N SER A 96 3.57 -17.75 -1.49
CA SER A 96 2.35 -18.53 -1.36
C SER A 96 1.29 -17.76 -0.56
N SER A 97 0.05 -18.30 -0.53
CA SER A 97 -1.07 -17.64 0.14
C SER A 97 -0.83 -17.38 1.62
N ASP A 98 -0.10 -18.25 2.31
CA ASP A 98 0.23 -18.09 3.73
C ASP A 98 1.47 -17.22 3.97
N ARG A 99 2.26 -16.92 2.93
CA ARG A 99 3.49 -16.14 3.04
C ARG A 99 3.38 -14.71 2.55
N ALA A 100 2.38 -14.40 1.72
CA ALA A 100 2.27 -13.09 1.10
C ALA A 100 2.19 -11.96 2.12
N PHE A 101 1.33 -12.07 3.12
CA PHE A 101 1.20 -11.04 4.14
C PHE A 101 2.44 -10.94 5.03
N PRO A 102 3.01 -12.05 5.57
CA PRO A 102 4.25 -11.95 6.35
C PRO A 102 5.41 -11.29 5.59
N VAL A 103 5.58 -11.59 4.31
CA VAL A 103 6.62 -10.97 3.49
C VAL A 103 6.37 -9.48 3.33
N LEU A 104 5.14 -9.11 2.98
CA LEU A 104 4.76 -7.71 2.82
C LEU A 104 4.95 -6.94 4.12
N ARG A 105 4.48 -7.49 5.22
CA ARG A 105 4.56 -6.89 6.56
C ARG A 105 6.00 -6.60 6.97
N ARG A 106 6.91 -7.51 6.67
CA ARG A 106 8.32 -7.36 7.04
C ARG A 106 9.01 -6.26 6.24
N CYS A 107 8.64 -6.09 4.97
CA CYS A 107 9.40 -5.26 4.05
C CYS A 107 8.73 -3.93 3.74
N PHE A 108 7.46 -3.93 3.42
CA PHE A 108 6.82 -2.78 2.80
C PHE A 108 6.70 -1.59 3.74
N GLY A 109 6.29 -1.83 4.98
CA GLY A 109 6.15 -0.76 5.97
C GLY A 109 7.45 -0.04 6.27
N ARG A 110 8.58 -0.69 6.03
CA ARG A 110 9.91 -0.12 6.29
C ARG A 110 10.56 0.45 5.04
N GLY A 111 9.99 0.21 3.85
CA GLY A 111 10.63 0.57 2.59
C GLY A 111 11.85 -0.24 2.24
N ARG A 112 12.11 -1.34 3.00
CA ARG A 112 13.26 -2.24 2.79
C ARG A 112 13.00 -3.57 3.47
N CYS A 113 13.70 -4.59 3.06
CA CYS A 113 13.73 -5.89 3.73
C CYS A 113 14.96 -6.06 4.62
#